data_2b04768ebb12e055efbdb5d46bb91b12
#
_entry.id   2b04768ebb12e055efbdb5d46bb91b12
#
_cell.length_a   1.000
_cell.length_b   1.000
_cell.length_c   1.000
_cell.angle_alpha   90.00
_cell.angle_beta   90.00
_cell.angle_gamma   90.00
#
_symmetry.space_group_name_H-M   'P 1'
#
loop_
_entity.id
_entity.type
_entity.pdbx_description
1 polymer ?
#
loop_
_entity_poly.entity_id
_entity_poly.type
_entity_poly.pdbx_seq_one_letter_code
_entity_poly.pdbx_strand_id
1 'polypeptide(L)'
;MDAPPPGYLEAAVARRLDVTDDLAVFWLRPAEPLSFEPGQYVTLAAPGTRGSIVKRAYSVVSAPHEPLVELVIEHVADGALTPLLWPLREGDAVWVRKKVVGQFVLDVERTRHVMTCTVTGIAPFLSMIRAHAAALDTGTPVPEHRFLVIHGASHAAEHGPYRAELERLAERGWVEAVPTISRPWANPEWAGEVGRVEDVLRKHLDRLGWAADEVAGYACGNPNMIEAALGILRRAGVDAAHLHEEKYFTIGEAGPSADAASSSTPPLAPPPGRRSSGRGPGSVVLKTVPPKRS
;
A
#
# COMPACT_ATOMS: atom_id res chain seq x y z
N MET A 1 -22.41 20.73 8.45
CA MET A 1 -21.22 20.21 9.16
C MET A 1 -20.49 21.40 9.78
N ASP A 2 -19.85 21.24 10.94
CA ASP A 2 -19.00 22.29 11.53
C ASP A 2 -17.83 22.62 10.59
N ALA A 3 -17.18 23.78 10.80
CA ALA A 3 -16.00 24.13 10.02
C ALA A 3 -14.88 23.09 10.21
N PRO A 4 -14.10 22.78 9.15
CA PRO A 4 -13.01 21.84 9.25
C PRO A 4 -11.93 22.32 10.24
N PRO A 5 -11.29 21.40 10.99
CA PRO A 5 -10.24 21.75 11.92
C PRO A 5 -9.00 22.29 11.16
N PRO A 6 -8.09 23.01 11.85
CA PRO A 6 -6.87 23.53 11.21
C PRO A 6 -6.10 22.43 10.46
N GLY A 7 -5.69 22.75 9.21
CA GLY A 7 -4.97 21.81 8.33
C GLY A 7 -5.87 20.83 7.58
N TYR A 8 -7.19 20.93 7.70
CA TYR A 8 -8.15 20.15 6.93
C TYR A 8 -8.94 21.06 5.97
N LEU A 9 -9.45 20.43 4.90
CA LEU A 9 -10.40 21.00 3.96
C LEU A 9 -11.72 20.26 4.10
N GLU A 10 -12.80 20.90 3.75
CA GLU A 10 -14.03 20.23 3.41
C GLU A 10 -13.89 19.56 2.05
N ALA A 11 -14.38 18.32 1.93
CA ALA A 11 -14.48 17.59 0.67
C ALA A 11 -15.89 17.05 0.50
N ALA A 12 -16.54 17.40 -0.60
CA ALA A 12 -17.86 16.86 -0.93
C ALA A 12 -17.72 15.44 -1.49
N VAL A 13 -18.62 14.56 -1.10
CA VAL A 13 -18.82 13.26 -1.77
C VAL A 13 -19.41 13.55 -3.15
N ALA A 14 -18.58 13.50 -4.18
CA ALA A 14 -19.00 13.75 -5.55
C ALA A 14 -19.69 12.54 -6.19
N ARG A 15 -19.31 11.33 -5.74
CA ARG A 15 -19.89 10.06 -6.16
C ARG A 15 -19.62 9.01 -5.09
N ARG A 16 -20.51 8.04 -4.96
CA ARG A 16 -20.34 6.83 -4.17
C ARG A 16 -20.82 5.61 -4.96
N LEU A 17 -20.06 4.50 -4.84
CA LEU A 17 -20.43 3.20 -5.36
C LEU A 17 -20.34 2.18 -4.23
N ASP A 18 -21.47 1.64 -3.80
CA ASP A 18 -21.50 0.51 -2.87
C ASP A 18 -21.16 -0.76 -3.65
N VAL A 19 -20.05 -1.42 -3.29
CA VAL A 19 -19.53 -2.63 -3.94
C VAL A 19 -20.14 -3.87 -3.28
N THR A 20 -20.11 -3.88 -1.94
CA THR A 20 -20.82 -4.85 -1.09
C THR A 20 -21.49 -4.09 0.06
N ASP A 21 -22.12 -4.78 1.01
CA ASP A 21 -22.75 -4.14 2.18
C ASP A 21 -21.71 -3.42 3.06
N ASP A 22 -20.45 -3.85 2.99
CA ASP A 22 -19.34 -3.36 3.81
C ASP A 22 -18.15 -2.79 3.02
N LEU A 23 -18.22 -2.73 1.68
CA LEU A 23 -17.17 -2.17 0.82
C LEU A 23 -17.76 -1.13 -0.12
N ALA A 24 -17.20 0.08 -0.13
CA ALA A 24 -17.63 1.15 -1.02
C ALA A 24 -16.47 1.96 -1.57
N VAL A 25 -16.66 2.53 -2.77
CA VAL A 25 -15.77 3.50 -3.39
C VAL A 25 -16.38 4.89 -3.25
N PHE A 26 -15.57 5.82 -2.75
CA PHE A 26 -15.91 7.23 -2.61
C PHE A 26 -15.06 8.07 -3.54
N TRP A 27 -15.66 8.94 -4.31
CA TRP A 27 -14.99 10.00 -5.04
C TRP A 27 -15.27 11.32 -4.32
N LEU A 28 -14.21 11.91 -3.78
CA LEU A 28 -14.28 13.15 -3.01
C LEU A 28 -13.82 14.33 -3.86
N ARG A 29 -14.48 15.46 -3.72
CA ARG A 29 -14.06 16.74 -4.28
C ARG A 29 -13.64 17.66 -3.15
N PRO A 30 -12.34 17.74 -2.83
CA PRO A 30 -11.83 18.71 -1.87
C PRO A 30 -12.07 20.15 -2.34
N ALA A 31 -12.25 21.08 -1.38
CA ALA A 31 -12.43 22.50 -1.68
C ALA A 31 -11.22 23.14 -2.40
N GLU A 32 -10.03 22.55 -2.24
CA GLU A 32 -8.79 22.90 -2.95
C GLU A 32 -8.14 21.61 -3.48
N PRO A 33 -7.45 21.63 -4.64
CA PRO A 33 -6.73 20.48 -5.14
C PRO A 33 -5.69 19.96 -4.13
N LEU A 34 -5.58 18.64 -4.01
CA LEU A 34 -4.53 17.99 -3.22
C LEU A 34 -3.35 17.64 -4.14
N SER A 35 -2.13 17.90 -3.65
CA SER A 35 -0.89 17.46 -4.30
C SER A 35 -0.35 16.24 -3.60
N PHE A 36 -0.04 15.17 -4.34
CA PHE A 36 0.50 13.93 -3.81
C PHE A 36 1.28 13.14 -4.86
N GLU A 37 2.08 12.20 -4.40
CA GLU A 37 2.72 11.19 -5.23
C GLU A 37 1.85 9.93 -5.28
N PRO A 38 1.78 9.22 -6.43
CA PRO A 38 1.04 7.96 -6.54
C PRO A 38 1.46 6.96 -5.47
N GLY A 39 0.48 6.38 -4.77
CA GLY A 39 0.72 5.44 -3.68
C GLY A 39 0.63 6.05 -2.28
N GLN A 40 0.61 7.36 -2.16
CA GLN A 40 0.43 8.04 -0.88
C GLN A 40 -1.01 7.94 -0.35
N TYR A 41 -1.20 8.26 0.93
CA TYR A 41 -2.48 8.25 1.60
C TYR A 41 -2.92 9.65 2.08
N VAL A 42 -4.23 9.85 2.12
CA VAL A 42 -4.89 11.00 2.69
C VAL A 42 -5.48 10.65 4.06
N THR A 43 -5.57 11.64 4.97
CA THR A 43 -6.26 11.45 6.24
C THR A 43 -7.66 12.04 6.13
N LEU A 44 -8.68 11.19 6.28
CA LEU A 44 -10.06 11.64 6.49
C LEU A 44 -10.31 11.90 7.97
N ALA A 45 -11.19 12.86 8.25
CA ALA A 45 -11.64 13.16 9.60
C ALA A 45 -13.14 13.49 9.63
N ALA A 46 -13.75 13.22 10.79
CA ALA A 46 -15.14 13.57 11.06
C ALA A 46 -15.31 13.98 12.54
N PRO A 47 -16.36 14.75 12.88
CA PRO A 47 -16.72 15.01 14.25
C PRO A 47 -17.04 13.70 14.99
N GLY A 48 -16.35 13.45 16.08
CA GLY A 48 -16.64 12.35 16.99
C GLY A 48 -17.53 12.80 18.15
N THR A 49 -17.68 11.93 19.14
CA THR A 49 -18.44 12.23 20.35
C THR A 49 -17.70 13.24 21.23
N ARG A 50 -18.47 14.09 21.98
CA ARG A 50 -17.95 15.07 22.96
C ARG A 50 -16.92 16.06 22.38
N GLY A 51 -17.08 16.47 21.13
CA GLY A 51 -16.19 17.44 20.48
C GLY A 51 -14.82 16.87 20.06
N SER A 52 -14.63 15.56 20.12
CA SER A 52 -13.43 14.92 19.56
C SER A 52 -13.44 14.92 18.04
N ILE A 53 -12.25 14.76 17.44
CA ILE A 53 -12.10 14.56 16.00
C ILE A 53 -11.55 13.16 15.76
N VAL A 54 -12.29 12.37 15.03
CA VAL A 54 -11.87 11.03 14.64
C VAL A 54 -11.14 11.11 13.29
N LYS A 55 -9.97 10.48 13.18
CA LYS A 55 -9.10 10.54 11.99
C LYS A 55 -8.66 9.14 11.59
N ARG A 56 -8.59 8.87 10.27
CA ARG A 56 -7.98 7.64 9.71
C ARG A 56 -7.32 7.94 8.37
N ALA A 57 -6.24 7.21 8.12
CA ALA A 57 -5.54 7.23 6.84
C ALA A 57 -6.22 6.30 5.83
N TYR A 58 -6.24 6.72 4.56
CA TYR A 58 -6.74 5.94 3.43
C TYR A 58 -5.82 6.18 2.24
N SER A 59 -5.28 5.10 1.67
CA SER A 59 -4.46 5.17 0.46
C SER A 59 -5.32 5.66 -0.71
N VAL A 60 -4.76 6.58 -1.51
CA VAL A 60 -5.46 7.18 -2.64
C VAL A 60 -5.44 6.22 -3.82
N VAL A 61 -6.61 6.01 -4.45
CA VAL A 61 -6.76 5.19 -5.66
C VAL A 61 -6.52 6.01 -6.93
N SER A 62 -7.03 7.25 -6.96
CA SER A 62 -6.84 8.15 -8.10
C SER A 62 -5.38 8.52 -8.31
N ALA A 63 -5.02 8.79 -9.56
CA ALA A 63 -3.72 9.38 -9.87
C ALA A 63 -3.76 10.91 -9.64
N PRO A 64 -2.59 11.57 -9.44
CA PRO A 64 -2.54 13.01 -9.13
C PRO A 64 -3.17 13.95 -10.16
N HIS A 65 -3.29 13.52 -11.42
CA HIS A 65 -3.90 14.29 -12.50
C HIS A 65 -5.44 14.19 -12.53
N GLU A 66 -6.02 13.27 -11.78
CA GLU A 66 -7.47 13.07 -11.72
C GLU A 66 -8.14 14.14 -10.85
N PRO A 67 -9.33 14.65 -11.25
CA PRO A 67 -9.95 15.80 -10.59
C PRO A 67 -10.58 15.47 -9.23
N LEU A 68 -10.79 14.19 -8.93
CA LEU A 68 -11.40 13.71 -7.70
C LEU A 68 -10.44 12.79 -6.95
N VAL A 69 -10.50 12.82 -5.64
CA VAL A 69 -9.79 11.87 -4.78
C VAL A 69 -10.66 10.62 -4.62
N GLU A 70 -10.23 9.54 -5.22
CA GLU A 70 -10.90 8.23 -5.14
C GLU A 70 -10.33 7.43 -3.98
N LEU A 71 -11.21 6.89 -3.15
CA LEU A 71 -10.88 6.05 -2.01
C LEU A 71 -11.75 4.81 -2.01
N VAL A 72 -11.18 3.66 -1.72
CA VAL A 72 -11.92 2.42 -1.44
C VAL A 72 -11.90 2.16 0.06
N ILE A 73 -13.08 2.05 0.66
CA ILE A 73 -13.25 2.02 2.11
C ILE A 73 -14.07 0.80 2.50
N GLU A 74 -13.52 0.01 3.43
CA GLU A 74 -14.22 -1.08 4.08
C GLU A 74 -14.90 -0.59 5.37
N HIS A 75 -16.16 -0.93 5.57
CA HIS A 75 -16.92 -0.61 6.76
C HIS A 75 -16.50 -1.52 7.91
N VAL A 76 -15.94 -0.92 8.94
CA VAL A 76 -15.62 -1.59 10.21
C VAL A 76 -16.66 -1.16 11.22
N ALA A 77 -17.60 -2.06 11.57
CA ALA A 77 -18.77 -1.73 12.40
C ALA A 77 -18.38 -1.12 13.77
N ASP A 78 -17.34 -1.67 14.41
CA ASP A 78 -16.81 -1.16 15.68
C ASP A 78 -15.68 -0.13 15.47
N GLY A 79 -15.46 0.31 14.26
CA GLY A 79 -14.48 1.31 13.90
C GLY A 79 -14.90 2.71 14.36
N ALA A 80 -13.92 3.59 14.61
CA ALA A 80 -14.23 4.93 15.07
C ALA A 80 -14.69 5.88 13.94
N LEU A 81 -14.18 5.72 12.70
CA LEU A 81 -14.46 6.64 11.59
C LEU A 81 -15.44 6.05 10.56
N THR A 82 -15.28 4.79 10.16
CA THR A 82 -16.09 4.21 9.10
C THR A 82 -17.60 4.22 9.38
N PRO A 83 -18.10 4.03 10.63
CA PRO A 83 -19.51 4.24 10.93
C PRO A 83 -20.02 5.68 10.70
N LEU A 84 -19.12 6.68 10.76
CA LEU A 84 -19.45 8.07 10.48
C LEU A 84 -19.42 8.37 8.96
N LEU A 85 -18.60 7.65 8.20
CA LEU A 85 -18.53 7.77 6.75
C LEU A 85 -19.64 7.00 6.04
N TRP A 86 -20.11 5.89 6.65
CA TRP A 86 -21.03 4.95 5.97
C TRP A 86 -22.40 5.53 5.60
N PRO A 87 -23.01 6.43 6.40
CA PRO A 87 -24.27 7.08 6.02
C PRO A 87 -24.11 8.18 4.96
N LEU A 88 -22.87 8.62 4.64
CA LEU A 88 -22.65 9.71 3.69
C LEU A 88 -23.11 9.33 2.28
N ARG A 89 -23.74 10.28 1.61
CA ARG A 89 -24.24 10.17 0.22
C ARG A 89 -23.67 11.30 -0.64
N GLU A 90 -23.90 11.26 -1.93
CA GLU A 90 -23.53 12.33 -2.85
C GLU A 90 -24.08 13.67 -2.36
N GLY A 91 -23.23 14.68 -2.31
CA GLY A 91 -23.51 16.01 -1.76
C GLY A 91 -23.16 16.20 -0.30
N ASP A 92 -23.00 15.11 0.48
CA ASP A 92 -22.52 15.19 1.85
C ASP A 92 -21.03 15.55 1.87
N ALA A 93 -20.54 16.03 3.03
CA ALA A 93 -19.17 16.45 3.19
C ALA A 93 -18.42 15.62 4.26
N VAL A 94 -17.11 15.54 4.07
CA VAL A 94 -16.15 14.96 5.01
C VAL A 94 -14.91 15.86 5.08
N TRP A 95 -14.19 15.83 6.18
CA TRP A 95 -12.94 16.58 6.28
C TRP A 95 -11.77 15.75 5.73
N VAL A 96 -10.96 16.37 4.90
CA VAL A 96 -9.74 15.79 4.33
C VAL A 96 -8.53 16.64 4.71
N ARG A 97 -7.45 16.00 5.16
CA ARG A 97 -6.21 16.70 5.50
C ARG A 97 -5.57 17.29 4.24
N LYS A 98 -5.16 18.57 4.28
CA LYS A 98 -4.48 19.25 3.16
C LYS A 98 -3.18 18.57 2.76
N LYS A 99 -2.41 18.08 3.73
CA LYS A 99 -1.13 17.40 3.50
C LYS A 99 -1.36 15.91 3.31
N VAL A 100 -1.17 15.44 2.10
CA VAL A 100 -1.06 14.01 1.76
C VAL A 100 0.35 13.55 2.08
N VAL A 101 0.51 12.34 2.58
CA VAL A 101 1.79 11.78 3.03
C VAL A 101 1.85 10.28 2.75
N GLY A 102 3.04 9.69 2.91
CA GLY A 102 3.30 8.26 2.71
C GLY A 102 4.62 8.05 1.98
N GLN A 103 5.24 6.91 2.22
CA GLN A 103 6.48 6.50 1.55
C GLN A 103 6.27 5.26 0.66
N PHE A 104 5.03 4.81 0.56
CA PHE A 104 4.67 3.67 -0.27
C PHE A 104 4.42 4.14 -1.71
N VAL A 105 5.51 4.49 -2.40
CA VAL A 105 5.53 5.05 -3.75
C VAL A 105 6.25 4.12 -4.71
N LEU A 106 6.15 4.39 -6.03
CA LEU A 106 6.81 3.56 -7.03
C LEU A 106 8.33 3.66 -6.89
N ASP A 107 8.99 2.51 -6.80
CA ASP A 107 10.45 2.40 -6.82
C ASP A 107 10.96 2.64 -8.24
N VAL A 108 11.62 3.77 -8.44
CA VAL A 108 12.10 4.19 -9.77
C VAL A 108 13.44 3.53 -10.15
N GLU A 109 14.09 2.84 -9.22
CA GLU A 109 15.34 2.11 -9.47
C GLU A 109 15.09 0.74 -10.10
N ARG A 110 13.85 0.27 -10.10
CA ARG A 110 13.42 -1.01 -10.65
C ARG A 110 12.38 -0.82 -11.75
N THR A 111 12.33 -1.76 -12.66
CA THR A 111 11.40 -1.71 -13.81
C THR A 111 10.40 -2.86 -13.82
N ARG A 112 10.53 -3.81 -12.92
CA ARG A 112 9.63 -4.95 -12.73
C ARG A 112 9.00 -4.88 -11.35
N HIS A 113 7.69 -4.66 -11.29
CA HIS A 113 6.97 -4.39 -10.06
C HIS A 113 6.01 -5.54 -9.74
N VAL A 114 6.26 -6.23 -8.63
CA VAL A 114 5.39 -7.28 -8.12
C VAL A 114 4.54 -6.71 -7.00
N MET A 115 3.27 -6.49 -7.28
CA MET A 115 2.29 -5.84 -6.40
C MET A 115 1.30 -6.88 -5.87
N THR A 116 1.30 -7.10 -4.57
CA THR A 116 0.43 -8.06 -3.89
C THR A 116 -0.49 -7.35 -2.91
N CYS A 117 -1.80 -7.58 -3.00
CA CYS A 117 -2.75 -6.91 -2.12
C CYS A 117 -3.99 -7.76 -1.81
N THR A 118 -4.70 -7.33 -0.76
CA THR A 118 -6.03 -7.84 -0.44
C THR A 118 -7.05 -6.71 -0.41
N VAL A 119 -8.19 -6.91 -1.04
CA VAL A 119 -9.37 -6.04 -1.09
C VAL A 119 -8.97 -4.56 -1.29
N THR A 120 -9.07 -3.73 -0.25
CA THR A 120 -8.76 -2.29 -0.29
C THR A 120 -7.29 -1.97 -0.51
N GLY A 121 -6.38 -2.92 -0.30
CA GLY A 121 -4.94 -2.77 -0.55
C GLY A 121 -4.57 -2.53 -2.01
N ILE A 122 -5.51 -2.65 -2.93
CA ILE A 122 -5.34 -2.30 -4.35
C ILE A 122 -5.15 -0.78 -4.57
N ALA A 123 -5.60 0.05 -3.64
CA ALA A 123 -5.66 1.50 -3.79
C ALA A 123 -4.33 2.14 -4.20
N PRO A 124 -3.21 1.99 -3.47
CA PRO A 124 -1.95 2.61 -3.84
C PRO A 124 -1.41 2.11 -5.17
N PHE A 125 -1.68 0.86 -5.52
CA PHE A 125 -1.20 0.27 -6.78
C PHE A 125 -1.91 0.86 -7.99
N LEU A 126 -3.23 1.05 -7.92
CA LEU A 126 -3.95 1.70 -9.00
C LEU A 126 -3.52 3.15 -9.19
N SER A 127 -3.26 3.88 -8.11
CA SER A 127 -2.71 5.24 -8.20
C SER A 127 -1.39 5.26 -9.00
N MET A 128 -0.46 4.35 -8.70
CA MET A 128 0.83 4.23 -9.40
C MET A 128 0.64 3.83 -10.87
N ILE A 129 -0.20 2.82 -11.13
CA ILE A 129 -0.44 2.28 -12.48
C ILE A 129 -1.17 3.31 -13.35
N ARG A 130 -2.17 4.02 -12.83
CA ARG A 130 -2.89 5.09 -13.54
C ARG A 130 -1.96 6.27 -13.89
N ALA A 131 -1.08 6.65 -12.95
CA ALA A 131 -0.09 7.69 -13.22
C ALA A 131 0.89 7.28 -14.32
N HIS A 132 1.36 6.04 -14.31
CA HIS A 132 2.22 5.50 -15.37
C HIS A 132 1.47 5.45 -16.71
N ALA A 133 0.22 4.99 -16.73
CA ALA A 133 -0.63 4.97 -17.93
C ALA A 133 -0.78 6.37 -18.54
N ALA A 134 -1.08 7.38 -17.70
CA ALA A 134 -1.22 8.76 -18.15
C ALA A 134 0.09 9.33 -18.71
N ALA A 135 1.24 9.00 -18.13
CA ALA A 135 2.54 9.38 -18.65
C ALA A 135 2.78 8.80 -20.05
N LEU A 136 2.45 7.52 -20.26
CA LEU A 136 2.53 6.89 -21.59
C LEU A 136 1.58 7.55 -22.60
N ASP A 137 0.34 7.84 -22.19
CA ASP A 137 -0.69 8.43 -23.05
C ASP A 137 -0.35 9.86 -23.48
N THR A 138 0.37 10.60 -22.63
CA THR A 138 0.85 11.96 -22.94
C THR A 138 2.21 11.98 -23.65
N GLY A 139 2.83 10.82 -23.87
CA GLY A 139 4.17 10.72 -24.48
C GLY A 139 5.29 11.22 -23.55
N THR A 140 5.02 11.32 -22.25
CA THR A 140 6.05 11.65 -21.25
C THR A 140 7.09 10.52 -21.20
N PRO A 141 8.38 10.79 -21.35
CA PRO A 141 9.41 9.77 -21.25
C PRO A 141 9.42 9.14 -19.85
N VAL A 142 9.14 7.85 -19.77
CA VAL A 142 9.22 7.04 -18.54
C VAL A 142 9.93 5.72 -18.85
N PRO A 143 10.59 5.11 -17.87
CA PRO A 143 11.15 3.77 -18.02
C PRO A 143 10.10 2.74 -18.45
N GLU A 144 10.52 1.67 -19.12
CA GLU A 144 9.63 0.58 -19.51
C GLU A 144 9.26 -0.29 -18.30
N HIS A 145 8.36 0.24 -17.47
CA HIS A 145 7.85 -0.47 -16.31
C HIS A 145 6.92 -1.62 -16.71
N ARG A 146 7.00 -2.74 -15.98
CA ARG A 146 6.07 -3.86 -16.06
C ARG A 146 5.55 -4.20 -14.67
N PHE A 147 4.28 -4.48 -14.59
CA PHE A 147 3.56 -4.69 -13.33
C PHE A 147 2.90 -6.07 -13.33
N LEU A 148 3.18 -6.88 -12.29
CA LEU A 148 2.39 -8.03 -11.91
C LEU A 148 1.53 -7.60 -10.71
N VAL A 149 0.21 -7.59 -10.86
CA VAL A 149 -0.73 -7.24 -9.79
C VAL A 149 -1.52 -8.48 -9.38
N ILE A 150 -1.26 -8.98 -8.18
CA ILE A 150 -2.03 -10.08 -7.58
C ILE A 150 -2.99 -9.47 -6.55
N HIS A 151 -4.27 -9.43 -6.90
CA HIS A 151 -5.32 -8.86 -6.08
C HIS A 151 -6.18 -9.98 -5.50
N GLY A 152 -6.04 -10.22 -4.20
CA GLY A 152 -6.77 -11.24 -3.47
C GLY A 152 -8.02 -10.72 -2.78
N ALA A 153 -9.05 -11.55 -2.75
CA ALA A 153 -10.28 -11.32 -2.02
C ALA A 153 -10.82 -12.62 -1.42
N SER A 154 -11.82 -12.54 -0.54
CA SER A 154 -12.59 -13.71 -0.13
C SER A 154 -13.61 -14.08 -1.19
N HIS A 155 -14.30 -13.07 -1.73
CA HIS A 155 -15.38 -13.20 -2.70
C HIS A 155 -15.11 -12.37 -3.95
N ALA A 156 -15.62 -12.82 -5.10
CA ALA A 156 -15.44 -12.16 -6.39
C ALA A 156 -15.93 -10.69 -6.41
N ALA A 157 -17.01 -10.39 -5.69
CA ALA A 157 -17.59 -9.06 -5.59
C ALA A 157 -16.64 -8.05 -4.94
N GLU A 158 -15.78 -8.48 -4.02
CA GLU A 158 -14.85 -7.62 -3.28
C GLU A 158 -13.74 -7.02 -4.16
N HIS A 159 -13.53 -7.53 -5.38
CA HIS A 159 -12.63 -6.87 -6.35
C HIS A 159 -13.22 -5.55 -6.88
N GLY A 160 -14.54 -5.37 -6.76
CA GLY A 160 -15.24 -4.16 -7.17
C GLY A 160 -14.99 -3.79 -8.65
N PRO A 161 -14.96 -2.49 -8.98
CA PRO A 161 -14.72 -2.01 -10.33
C PRO A 161 -13.27 -2.25 -10.80
N TYR A 162 -12.35 -2.52 -9.89
CA TYR A 162 -10.91 -2.56 -10.15
C TYR A 162 -10.48 -3.80 -10.91
N ARG A 163 -11.23 -4.90 -10.82
CA ARG A 163 -11.01 -6.09 -11.66
C ARG A 163 -11.09 -5.74 -13.13
N ALA A 164 -12.21 -5.18 -13.55
CA ALA A 164 -12.42 -4.82 -14.97
C ALA A 164 -11.43 -3.74 -15.44
N GLU A 165 -11.03 -2.84 -14.55
CA GLU A 165 -10.01 -1.83 -14.86
C GLU A 165 -8.65 -2.46 -15.10
N LEU A 166 -8.19 -3.35 -14.21
CA LEU A 166 -6.92 -4.06 -14.35
C LEU A 166 -6.90 -4.96 -15.59
N GLU A 167 -8.01 -5.63 -15.91
CA GLU A 167 -8.17 -6.42 -17.14
C GLU A 167 -7.96 -5.54 -18.40
N ARG A 168 -8.57 -4.35 -18.46
CA ARG A 168 -8.35 -3.39 -19.57
C ARG A 168 -6.91 -2.88 -19.64
N LEU A 169 -6.28 -2.63 -18.48
CA LEU A 169 -4.88 -2.20 -18.44
C LEU A 169 -3.94 -3.33 -18.88
N ALA A 170 -4.29 -4.59 -18.61
CA ALA A 170 -3.53 -5.74 -19.07
C ALA A 170 -3.51 -5.88 -20.62
N GLU A 171 -4.56 -5.45 -21.31
CA GLU A 171 -4.60 -5.41 -22.78
C GLU A 171 -3.49 -4.54 -23.39
N ARG A 172 -2.96 -3.58 -22.60
CA ARG A 172 -1.84 -2.72 -23.00
C ARG A 172 -0.47 -3.41 -22.96
N GLY A 173 -0.38 -4.63 -22.41
CA GLY A 173 0.80 -5.51 -22.46
C GLY A 173 1.89 -5.21 -21.43
N TRP A 174 1.75 -4.19 -20.59
CA TRP A 174 2.71 -3.86 -19.52
C TRP A 174 2.18 -4.11 -18.10
N VAL A 175 0.89 -4.43 -17.95
CA VAL A 175 0.28 -4.94 -16.71
C VAL A 175 -0.10 -6.39 -16.90
N GLU A 176 0.15 -7.21 -15.91
CA GLU A 176 -0.45 -8.52 -15.74
C GLU A 176 -1.33 -8.50 -14.50
N ALA A 177 -2.63 -8.71 -14.68
CA ALA A 177 -3.63 -8.72 -13.62
C ALA A 177 -3.98 -10.15 -13.24
N VAL A 178 -3.85 -10.48 -11.96
CA VAL A 178 -4.14 -11.79 -11.39
C VAL A 178 -5.12 -11.64 -10.23
N PRO A 179 -6.43 -11.53 -10.50
CA PRO A 179 -7.41 -11.59 -9.44
C PRO A 179 -7.52 -13.02 -8.90
N THR A 180 -7.55 -13.16 -7.56
CA THR A 180 -7.68 -14.47 -6.89
C THR A 180 -8.70 -14.41 -5.76
N ILE A 181 -9.42 -15.52 -5.53
CA ILE A 181 -10.37 -15.62 -4.41
C ILE A 181 -10.05 -16.82 -3.51
N SER A 182 -10.26 -16.65 -2.22
CA SER A 182 -10.01 -17.71 -1.25
C SER A 182 -11.24 -18.57 -0.93
N ARG A 183 -12.45 -18.18 -1.39
CA ARG A 183 -13.73 -18.89 -1.17
C ARG A 183 -14.43 -19.24 -2.48
N PRO A 184 -13.85 -20.09 -3.35
CA PRO A 184 -14.43 -20.41 -4.65
C PRO A 184 -15.80 -21.12 -4.54
N TRP A 185 -16.05 -21.86 -3.46
CA TRP A 185 -17.34 -22.53 -3.23
C TRP A 185 -18.52 -21.57 -3.05
N ALA A 186 -18.26 -20.32 -2.67
CA ALA A 186 -19.26 -19.27 -2.55
C ALA A 186 -19.37 -18.41 -3.83
N ASN A 187 -18.59 -18.73 -4.87
CA ASN A 187 -18.49 -17.96 -6.13
C ASN A 187 -18.47 -18.91 -7.33
N PRO A 188 -19.59 -19.61 -7.65
CA PRO A 188 -19.62 -20.67 -8.67
C PRO A 188 -19.26 -20.19 -10.08
N GLU A 189 -19.48 -18.90 -10.38
CA GLU A 189 -19.16 -18.29 -11.68
C GLU A 189 -17.69 -17.82 -11.80
N TRP A 190 -16.88 -18.05 -10.75
CA TRP A 190 -15.49 -17.60 -10.76
C TRP A 190 -14.62 -18.48 -11.65
N ALA A 191 -13.98 -17.87 -12.65
CA ALA A 191 -13.07 -18.53 -13.59
C ALA A 191 -11.60 -18.08 -13.46
N GLY A 192 -11.30 -17.21 -12.48
CA GLY A 192 -9.93 -16.71 -12.20
C GLY A 192 -9.14 -17.65 -11.28
N GLU A 193 -8.06 -17.13 -10.75
CA GLU A 193 -7.22 -17.84 -9.79
C GLU A 193 -7.96 -18.17 -8.50
N VAL A 194 -7.60 -19.29 -7.88
CA VAL A 194 -8.16 -19.76 -6.62
C VAL A 194 -7.03 -19.96 -5.61
N GLY A 195 -7.21 -19.37 -4.44
CA GLY A 195 -6.27 -19.40 -3.34
C GLY A 195 -6.04 -18.02 -2.77
N ARG A 196 -5.26 -17.94 -1.71
CA ARG A 196 -4.77 -16.68 -1.18
C ARG A 196 -3.66 -16.13 -2.07
N VAL A 197 -3.36 -14.83 -1.93
CA VAL A 197 -2.30 -14.17 -2.70
C VAL A 197 -0.97 -14.91 -2.60
N GLU A 198 -0.58 -15.30 -1.39
CA GLU A 198 0.66 -16.02 -1.12
C GLU A 198 0.69 -17.41 -1.74
N ASP A 199 -0.46 -18.06 -1.92
CA ASP A 199 -0.55 -19.41 -2.52
C ASP A 199 -0.28 -19.36 -4.03
N VAL A 200 -0.65 -18.27 -4.70
CA VAL A 200 -0.53 -18.13 -6.16
C VAL A 200 0.71 -17.33 -6.59
N LEU A 201 1.27 -16.49 -5.71
CA LEU A 201 2.39 -15.59 -6.03
C LEU A 201 3.57 -16.34 -6.66
N ARG A 202 4.02 -17.45 -6.06
CA ARG A 202 5.23 -18.16 -6.50
C ARG A 202 5.15 -18.62 -7.94
N LYS A 203 4.02 -19.22 -8.36
CA LYS A 203 3.86 -19.71 -9.74
C LYS A 203 3.92 -18.60 -10.78
N HIS A 204 3.41 -17.39 -10.45
CA HIS A 204 3.45 -16.26 -11.35
C HIS A 204 4.86 -15.68 -11.46
N LEU A 205 5.62 -15.62 -10.35
CA LEU A 205 7.03 -15.24 -10.38
C LEU A 205 7.85 -16.19 -11.26
N ASP A 206 7.70 -17.52 -11.04
CA ASP A 206 8.43 -18.52 -11.80
C ASP A 206 8.07 -18.48 -13.30
N ARG A 207 6.81 -18.19 -13.63
CA ARG A 207 6.35 -18.05 -15.03
C ARG A 207 6.92 -16.82 -15.73
N LEU A 208 6.99 -15.68 -15.02
CA LEU A 208 7.53 -14.44 -15.59
C LEU A 208 9.04 -14.49 -15.76
N GLY A 209 9.75 -15.21 -14.89
CA GLY A 209 11.20 -15.37 -14.98
C GLY A 209 11.97 -14.05 -14.90
N TRP A 210 11.41 -13.03 -14.22
CA TRP A 210 12.09 -11.75 -14.04
C TRP A 210 13.33 -11.93 -13.16
N ALA A 211 14.42 -11.27 -13.53
CA ALA A 211 15.62 -11.27 -12.71
C ALA A 211 15.38 -10.52 -11.40
N ALA A 212 15.83 -11.10 -10.28
CA ALA A 212 15.52 -10.57 -8.95
C ALA A 212 16.06 -9.15 -8.71
N ASP A 213 17.15 -8.79 -9.38
CA ASP A 213 17.78 -7.47 -9.33
C ASP A 213 17.05 -6.41 -10.18
N GLU A 214 16.07 -6.81 -11.01
CA GLU A 214 15.17 -5.90 -11.72
C GLU A 214 13.86 -5.66 -10.96
N VAL A 215 13.58 -6.45 -9.89
CA VAL A 215 12.27 -6.49 -9.23
C VAL A 215 12.22 -5.58 -8.01
N ALA A 216 11.14 -4.78 -7.93
CA ALA A 216 10.63 -4.21 -6.69
C ALA A 216 9.35 -4.96 -6.27
N GLY A 217 9.27 -5.33 -5.01
CA GLY A 217 8.12 -6.04 -4.42
C GLY A 217 7.30 -5.15 -3.50
N TYR A 218 5.98 -5.25 -3.61
CA TYR A 218 5.05 -4.46 -2.82
C TYR A 218 3.98 -5.36 -2.21
N ALA A 219 3.64 -5.08 -0.96
CA ALA A 219 2.55 -5.78 -0.29
C ALA A 219 1.69 -4.79 0.52
N CYS A 220 0.36 -4.80 0.29
CA CYS A 220 -0.58 -3.90 0.94
C CYS A 220 -1.87 -4.62 1.34
N GLY A 221 -2.37 -4.39 2.56
CA GLY A 221 -3.62 -4.94 3.08
C GLY A 221 -3.45 -5.81 4.31
N ASN A 222 -3.86 -7.09 4.25
CA ASN A 222 -3.82 -7.99 5.40
C ASN A 222 -2.38 -8.26 5.88
N PRO A 223 -2.06 -8.07 7.18
CA PRO A 223 -0.70 -8.23 7.70
C PRO A 223 -0.09 -9.62 7.47
N ASN A 224 -0.87 -10.69 7.58
CA ASN A 224 -0.37 -12.07 7.36
C ASN A 224 -0.02 -12.30 5.88
N MET A 225 -0.85 -11.78 4.96
CA MET A 225 -0.55 -11.80 3.53
C MET A 225 0.72 -11.02 3.22
N ILE A 226 0.90 -9.84 3.80
CA ILE A 226 2.08 -8.99 3.61
C ILE A 226 3.36 -9.76 4.02
N GLU A 227 3.38 -10.32 5.23
CA GLU A 227 4.52 -11.10 5.73
C GLU A 227 4.86 -12.28 4.82
N ALA A 228 3.84 -13.05 4.43
CA ALA A 228 4.00 -14.21 3.57
C ALA A 228 4.50 -13.83 2.17
N ALA A 229 3.92 -12.83 1.53
CA ALA A 229 4.28 -12.36 0.19
C ALA A 229 5.72 -11.83 0.15
N LEU A 230 6.08 -10.94 1.10
CA LEU A 230 7.45 -10.42 1.18
C LEU A 230 8.46 -11.54 1.50
N GLY A 231 8.07 -12.54 2.32
CA GLY A 231 8.88 -13.72 2.56
C GLY A 231 9.14 -14.55 1.29
N ILE A 232 8.15 -14.66 0.40
CA ILE A 232 8.31 -15.32 -0.90
C ILE A 232 9.26 -14.56 -1.79
N LEU A 233 9.11 -13.22 -1.88
CA LEU A 233 9.95 -12.35 -2.71
C LEU A 233 11.41 -12.36 -2.24
N ARG A 234 11.67 -12.30 -0.92
CA ARG A 234 13.02 -12.44 -0.36
C ARG A 234 13.66 -13.77 -0.74
N ARG A 235 12.92 -14.88 -0.64
CA ARG A 235 13.41 -16.21 -1.05
C ARG A 235 13.62 -16.34 -2.56
N ALA A 236 12.93 -15.53 -3.36
CA ALA A 236 13.16 -15.40 -4.79
C ALA A 236 14.39 -14.53 -5.13
N GLY A 237 15.06 -13.94 -4.13
CA GLY A 237 16.28 -13.17 -4.29
C GLY A 237 16.07 -11.65 -4.43
N VAL A 238 14.85 -11.14 -4.25
CA VAL A 238 14.61 -9.69 -4.27
C VAL A 238 15.26 -9.05 -3.05
N ASP A 239 16.06 -7.99 -3.28
CA ASP A 239 16.75 -7.27 -2.22
C ASP A 239 15.72 -6.59 -1.27
N ALA A 240 16.01 -6.64 0.03
CA ALA A 240 15.17 -6.04 1.06
C ALA A 240 14.98 -4.52 0.89
N ALA A 241 15.94 -3.83 0.29
CA ALA A 241 15.86 -2.39 0.00
C ALA A 241 14.74 -2.05 -1.00
N HIS A 242 14.34 -3.02 -1.84
CA HIS A 242 13.30 -2.89 -2.86
C HIS A 242 12.02 -3.65 -2.50
N LEU A 243 11.83 -3.96 -1.20
CA LEU A 243 10.60 -4.56 -0.66
C LEU A 243 9.85 -3.52 0.16
N HIS A 244 8.66 -3.19 -0.29
CA HIS A 244 7.81 -2.14 0.27
C HIS A 244 6.56 -2.74 0.88
N GLU A 245 6.14 -2.25 2.06
CA GLU A 245 4.90 -2.70 2.71
C GLU A 245 4.07 -1.53 3.26
N GLU A 246 2.74 -1.69 3.18
CA GLU A 246 1.79 -0.82 3.87
C GLU A 246 0.72 -1.69 4.55
N LYS A 247 0.71 -1.66 5.90
CA LYS A 247 -0.21 -2.46 6.71
C LYS A 247 -1.45 -1.65 7.04
N TYR A 248 -2.64 -2.23 6.81
CA TYR A 248 -3.87 -1.70 7.34
C TYR A 248 -4.07 -2.25 8.76
N PHE A 249 -4.28 -1.35 9.72
CA PHE A 249 -4.43 -1.72 11.12
C PHE A 249 -5.79 -2.36 11.36
N THR A 250 -5.79 -3.54 11.97
CA THR A 250 -6.98 -4.18 12.53
C THR A 250 -7.34 -3.56 13.89
N ILE A 251 -8.62 -3.72 14.30
CA ILE A 251 -9.14 -3.25 15.60
C ILE A 251 -8.25 -3.79 16.72
N GLY A 252 -7.65 -2.88 17.51
CA GLY A 252 -6.80 -3.22 18.66
C GLY A 252 -5.38 -2.66 18.60
N GLU A 253 -4.86 -2.30 17.44
CA GLU A 253 -3.59 -1.58 17.31
C GLU A 253 -3.86 -0.11 17.00
N ALA A 254 -3.43 0.78 17.91
CA ALA A 254 -3.42 2.21 17.62
C ALA A 254 -2.44 2.44 16.47
N GLY A 255 -2.95 2.71 15.27
CA GLY A 255 -2.11 3.12 14.14
C GLY A 255 -1.27 4.33 14.51
N PRO A 256 -0.11 4.56 13.87
CA PRO A 256 0.72 5.72 14.13
C PRO A 256 -0.14 6.99 14.03
N SER A 257 -0.16 7.80 15.10
CA SER A 257 -0.85 9.07 15.08
C SER A 257 -0.22 9.90 13.94
N ALA A 258 -1.04 10.59 13.15
CA ALA A 258 -0.58 11.43 12.04
C ALA A 258 0.45 12.50 12.48
N ASP A 259 0.66 12.68 13.78
CA ASP A 259 1.61 13.60 14.39
C ASP A 259 3.02 12.98 14.57
N ALA A 260 3.17 11.64 14.50
CA ALA A 260 4.47 10.98 14.66
C ALA A 260 5.36 11.04 13.40
N ALA A 261 4.78 11.30 12.23
CA ALA A 261 5.53 11.39 10.98
C ALA A 261 6.30 12.72 10.79
N SER A 262 6.16 13.69 11.72
CA SER A 262 6.82 15.00 11.59
C SER A 262 8.14 15.13 12.40
N SER A 263 8.59 14.09 13.11
CA SER A 263 9.74 14.18 14.04
C SER A 263 10.88 13.19 13.82
N SER A 264 11.01 12.59 12.64
CA SER A 264 12.24 11.84 12.31
C SER A 264 13.26 12.74 11.61
N THR A 265 13.96 13.55 12.39
CA THR A 265 15.28 14.06 12.01
C THR A 265 16.22 12.85 11.93
N PRO A 266 16.97 12.66 10.83
CA PRO A 266 17.93 11.56 10.76
C PRO A 266 18.98 11.72 11.88
N PRO A 267 19.45 10.62 12.51
CA PRO A 267 20.46 10.70 13.54
C PRO A 267 21.75 11.29 12.96
N LEU A 268 22.23 12.35 13.57
CA LEU A 268 23.53 12.95 13.29
C LEU A 268 24.63 11.86 13.46
N ALA A 269 25.48 11.75 12.46
CA ALA A 269 26.66 10.90 12.49
C ALA A 269 27.50 11.21 13.74
N PRO A 270 28.09 10.20 14.42
CA PRO A 270 28.92 10.43 15.57
C PRO A 270 30.21 11.17 15.16
N PRO A 271 30.72 12.07 16.02
CA PRO A 271 31.96 12.82 15.73
C PRO A 271 33.18 11.88 15.71
N PRO A 272 34.19 12.17 14.89
CA PRO A 272 35.39 11.34 14.77
C PRO A 272 36.15 11.27 16.11
N GLY A 273 36.36 10.03 16.57
CA GLY A 273 37.03 9.72 17.83
C GLY A 273 38.48 10.23 17.87
N ARG A 274 38.82 10.94 18.95
CA ARG A 274 40.18 11.30 19.29
C ARG A 274 41.01 10.04 19.51
N ARG A 275 42.15 9.94 18.82
CA ARG A 275 43.25 9.01 19.12
C ARG A 275 43.81 9.27 20.51
N SER A 276 43.80 8.30 21.40
CA SER A 276 44.63 8.27 22.58
C SER A 276 45.65 7.14 22.46
N SER A 277 46.92 7.56 22.49
CA SER A 277 48.13 6.73 22.61
C SER A 277 48.26 6.18 24.02
N GLY A 278 48.69 4.90 24.16
CA GLY A 278 49.08 4.37 25.48
C GLY A 278 49.35 2.87 25.48
N ARG A 279 50.58 2.52 25.22
CA ARG A 279 51.43 1.41 25.73
C ARG A 279 50.79 0.10 26.23
N GLY A 280 51.33 -1.03 25.69
CA GLY A 280 51.20 -2.42 26.12
C GLY A 280 51.94 -2.72 27.45
N PRO A 281 52.38 -3.99 27.78
CA PRO A 281 52.26 -5.29 27.11
C PRO A 281 51.74 -6.43 28.04
N GLY A 282 51.45 -7.60 27.51
CA GLY A 282 51.20 -8.78 28.35
C GLY A 282 50.88 -10.03 27.51
N SER A 283 51.90 -10.80 27.22
CA SER A 283 51.82 -12.15 26.62
C SER A 283 51.16 -13.17 27.54
N VAL A 284 50.30 -14.08 27.05
CA VAL A 284 50.14 -15.44 27.57
C VAL A 284 49.66 -16.38 26.48
N VAL A 285 50.57 -17.17 26.00
CA VAL A 285 50.69 -18.61 25.67
C VAL A 285 49.42 -19.38 25.28
N LEU A 286 49.49 -19.92 24.07
CA LEU A 286 48.75 -21.02 23.47
C LEU A 286 48.79 -22.33 24.29
N LYS A 287 47.66 -23.03 24.36
CA LYS A 287 47.63 -24.51 24.49
C LYS A 287 46.73 -25.14 23.43
N THR A 288 47.37 -25.79 22.52
CA THR A 288 46.80 -26.75 21.55
C THR A 288 46.48 -28.08 22.21
N VAL A 289 45.34 -28.68 21.85
CA VAL A 289 45.06 -30.11 22.13
C VAL A 289 44.62 -30.77 20.80
N PRO A 290 45.20 -31.96 20.47
CA PRO A 290 45.02 -32.60 19.17
C PRO A 290 43.78 -33.54 19.09
N PRO A 291 43.41 -33.99 17.87
CA PRO A 291 42.17 -34.76 17.64
C PRO A 291 42.36 -36.25 17.93
N LYS A 292 41.27 -36.92 18.41
CA LYS A 292 41.20 -38.40 18.47
C LYS A 292 40.44 -38.90 17.27
N ARG A 293 41.06 -39.87 16.57
CA ARG A 293 40.49 -40.78 15.58
C ARG A 293 39.71 -41.92 16.28
N SER A 294 38.57 -42.26 15.79
CA SER A 294 38.09 -43.61 15.48
C SER A 294 36.75 -43.50 14.77
#